data_e106f92fd96b35a74601b45d1ca26839
#
_entry.id   e106f92fd96b35a74601b45d1ca26839
#
_cell.length_a   1.000
_cell.length_b   1.000
_cell.length_c   1.000
_cell.angle_alpha   90.00
_cell.angle_beta   90.00
_cell.angle_gamma   90.00
#
_symmetry.space_group_name_H-M   'P 1'
#
loop_
_entity.id
_entity.type
_entity.pdbx_description
1 polymer ?
#
loop_
_entity_poly.entity_id
_entity_poly.type
_entity_poly.pdbx_seq_one_letter_code
_entity_poly.pdbx_strand_id
1 'polypeptide(L)'
;MAKSREQNMIPRVFAPAELSDEAVRTLRRREAERCLVFSDWSAIQPTEDTYDEAALEDLRERLMRAASLGAEPVLCLYRGEDPEWFAARGGWGKEDNLRCYLRYVGRVARAAGHLCGEYITFWEPNVLVWQKRHNTLARSLTALSHIACTHIRAVRLVRDTREQRGFEGTEVGFVMRLYPRMELQRELLLGRLPVTEALFQRLPMLAMARGEFHLPLRNTLRAQSGVWADFIGVTGAEGSAKIERVCARARDLTGVEPRIMEE
;
A
#
# COMPACT_ATOMS: atom_id res chain seq x y z
N MET A 1 -34.10 -10.69 -7.79
CA MET A 1 -33.58 -10.31 -6.44
C MET A 1 -32.14 -10.77 -6.17
N ALA A 2 -31.53 -11.68 -6.95
CA ALA A 2 -30.11 -12.09 -6.78
C ALA A 2 -29.10 -11.07 -7.35
N LYS A 3 -29.38 -10.44 -8.50
CA LYS A 3 -28.48 -9.45 -9.13
C LYS A 3 -28.20 -8.16 -8.33
N SER A 4 -29.03 -7.79 -7.34
CA SER A 4 -28.80 -6.58 -6.52
C SER A 4 -27.89 -6.82 -5.30
N ARG A 5 -27.60 -8.08 -4.95
CA ARG A 5 -26.65 -8.40 -3.86
C ARG A 5 -25.19 -8.45 -4.35
N GLU A 6 -24.93 -8.80 -5.60
CA GLU A 6 -23.58 -8.82 -6.18
C GLU A 6 -22.98 -7.42 -6.37
N GLN A 7 -23.84 -6.40 -6.62
CA GLN A 7 -23.38 -5.03 -6.86
C GLN A 7 -22.88 -4.27 -5.64
N ASN A 8 -22.97 -4.84 -4.43
CA ASN A 8 -22.55 -4.17 -3.17
C ASN A 8 -21.46 -4.95 -2.40
N MET A 9 -20.89 -6.00 -2.97
CA MET A 9 -19.84 -6.75 -2.31
C MET A 9 -18.49 -6.03 -2.46
N ILE A 10 -17.86 -5.68 -1.33
CA ILE A 10 -16.54 -5.05 -1.33
C ILE A 10 -15.53 -6.06 -1.86
N PRO A 11 -14.73 -5.73 -2.89
CA PRO A 11 -13.74 -6.64 -3.45
C PRO A 11 -12.74 -7.11 -2.41
N ARG A 12 -12.36 -8.38 -2.46
CA ARG A 12 -11.40 -9.01 -1.54
C ARG A 12 -10.12 -9.38 -2.30
N VAL A 13 -8.99 -9.15 -1.64
CA VAL A 13 -7.68 -9.53 -2.13
C VAL A 13 -7.06 -10.50 -1.15
N PHE A 14 -6.71 -11.68 -1.61
CA PHE A 14 -6.00 -12.65 -0.80
C PHE A 14 -4.53 -12.24 -0.66
N ALA A 15 -4.06 -12.05 0.57
CA ALA A 15 -2.75 -11.50 0.88
C ALA A 15 -1.92 -12.51 1.71
N PRO A 16 -1.43 -13.62 1.11
CA PRO A 16 -0.58 -14.54 1.83
C PRO A 16 0.77 -13.90 2.13
N ALA A 17 1.36 -14.21 3.29
CA ALA A 17 2.71 -13.76 3.64
C ALA A 17 3.74 -14.27 2.60
N GLU A 18 3.55 -15.50 2.14
CA GLU A 18 4.33 -16.17 1.09
C GLU A 18 3.43 -17.05 0.22
N LEU A 19 3.81 -17.27 -1.04
CA LEU A 19 3.13 -18.22 -1.93
C LEU A 19 3.56 -19.68 -1.64
N SER A 20 3.33 -20.11 -0.40
CA SER A 20 3.53 -21.51 0.03
C SER A 20 2.48 -22.46 -0.58
N ASP A 21 2.70 -23.76 -0.47
CA ASP A 21 1.73 -24.76 -0.93
C ASP A 21 0.40 -24.68 -0.19
N GLU A 22 0.38 -24.19 1.03
CA GLU A 22 -0.84 -23.94 1.79
C GLU A 22 -1.59 -22.71 1.25
N ALA A 23 -0.87 -21.62 0.94
CA ALA A 23 -1.43 -20.44 0.29
C ALA A 23 -2.04 -20.80 -1.08
N VAL A 24 -1.35 -21.63 -1.87
CA VAL A 24 -1.85 -22.16 -3.15
C VAL A 24 -3.15 -22.96 -2.95
N ARG A 25 -3.21 -23.85 -1.96
CA ARG A 25 -4.44 -24.60 -1.64
C ARG A 25 -5.57 -23.67 -1.20
N THR A 26 -5.26 -22.62 -0.47
CA THR A 26 -6.23 -21.63 0.00
C THR A 26 -6.76 -20.77 -1.16
N LEU A 27 -5.90 -20.30 -2.06
CA LEU A 27 -6.29 -19.62 -3.28
C LEU A 27 -7.31 -20.44 -4.09
N ARG A 28 -6.99 -21.71 -4.34
CA ARG A 28 -7.88 -22.63 -5.08
C ARG A 28 -9.21 -22.88 -4.38
N ARG A 29 -9.20 -23.03 -3.02
CA ARG A 29 -10.44 -23.24 -2.24
C ARG A 29 -11.34 -22.02 -2.18
N ARG A 30 -10.76 -20.81 -2.20
CA ARG A 30 -11.51 -19.56 -2.10
C ARG A 30 -11.93 -19.01 -3.46
N GLU A 31 -11.47 -19.64 -4.56
CA GLU A 31 -11.67 -19.09 -5.92
C GLU A 31 -11.28 -17.61 -5.96
N ALA A 32 -10.13 -17.29 -5.33
CA ALA A 32 -9.72 -15.92 -5.17
C ALA A 32 -9.36 -15.30 -6.52
N GLU A 33 -10.07 -14.24 -6.88
CA GLU A 33 -9.85 -13.52 -8.13
C GLU A 33 -8.51 -12.77 -8.13
N ARG A 34 -8.03 -12.33 -6.97
CA ARG A 34 -6.81 -11.52 -6.80
C ARG A 34 -5.89 -12.12 -5.76
N CYS A 35 -4.59 -12.11 -6.07
CA CYS A 35 -3.54 -12.58 -5.17
C CYS A 35 -2.46 -11.53 -4.99
N LEU A 36 -2.21 -11.12 -3.77
CA LEU A 36 -1.15 -10.18 -3.43
C LEU A 36 0.22 -10.86 -3.46
N VAL A 37 1.17 -10.22 -4.13
CA VAL A 37 2.58 -10.59 -4.16
C VAL A 37 3.40 -9.43 -3.61
N PHE A 38 4.16 -9.68 -2.56
CA PHE A 38 5.03 -8.66 -1.97
C PHE A 38 6.38 -8.61 -2.69
N SER A 39 6.81 -7.41 -2.99
CA SER A 39 8.16 -7.12 -3.46
C SER A 39 9.07 -6.86 -2.26
N ASP A 40 10.27 -7.39 -2.27
CA ASP A 40 11.28 -7.15 -1.24
C ASP A 40 12.26 -6.07 -1.72
N TRP A 41 12.10 -4.85 -1.19
CA TRP A 41 12.98 -3.74 -1.54
C TRP A 41 14.43 -4.00 -1.12
N SER A 42 14.64 -4.59 0.06
CA SER A 42 15.98 -4.85 0.59
C SER A 42 16.73 -5.88 -0.24
N ALA A 43 16.05 -6.93 -0.70
CA ALA A 43 16.66 -7.94 -1.58
C ALA A 43 16.89 -7.39 -2.98
N ILE A 44 15.94 -6.65 -3.56
CA ILE A 44 16.05 -6.11 -4.93
C ILE A 44 17.09 -4.99 -5.02
N GLN A 45 17.22 -4.17 -3.97
CA GLN A 45 18.19 -3.06 -3.93
C GLN A 45 19.02 -3.12 -2.64
N PRO A 46 19.99 -4.06 -2.55
CA PRO A 46 20.79 -4.29 -1.36
C PRO A 46 21.71 -3.12 -1.00
N THR A 47 22.07 -2.28 -1.97
CA THR A 47 22.78 -1.01 -1.75
C THR A 47 22.11 0.12 -2.52
N GLU A 48 22.49 1.37 -2.25
CA GLU A 48 21.88 2.53 -2.93
C GLU A 48 21.97 2.46 -4.47
N ASP A 49 23.05 1.92 -4.99
CA ASP A 49 23.38 1.97 -6.42
C ASP A 49 23.32 0.61 -7.12
N THR A 50 23.06 -0.48 -6.39
CA THR A 50 23.03 -1.83 -6.97
C THR A 50 21.65 -2.45 -6.90
N TYR A 51 21.29 -3.17 -7.96
CA TYR A 51 20.08 -3.97 -8.04
C TYR A 51 20.43 -5.44 -8.24
N ASP A 52 19.78 -6.32 -7.51
CA ASP A 52 19.93 -7.76 -7.64
C ASP A 52 18.95 -8.29 -8.70
N GLU A 53 19.49 -8.77 -9.82
CA GLU A 53 18.68 -9.31 -10.91
C GLU A 53 18.04 -10.67 -10.54
N ALA A 54 18.66 -11.46 -9.66
CA ALA A 54 18.09 -12.71 -9.21
C ALA A 54 16.86 -12.47 -8.33
N ALA A 55 16.90 -11.46 -7.46
CA ALA A 55 15.75 -11.04 -6.65
C ALA A 55 14.61 -10.48 -7.52
N LEU A 56 14.93 -9.79 -8.62
CA LEU A 56 13.93 -9.36 -9.60
C LEU A 56 13.32 -10.53 -10.37
N GLU A 57 14.12 -11.55 -10.69
CA GLU A 57 13.61 -12.75 -11.36
C GLU A 57 12.70 -13.57 -10.43
N ASP A 58 13.09 -13.77 -9.16
CA ASP A 58 12.23 -14.38 -8.14
C ASP A 58 10.86 -13.66 -8.03
N LEU A 59 10.87 -12.31 -8.06
CA LEU A 59 9.62 -11.55 -8.06
C LEU A 59 8.76 -11.86 -9.29
N ARG A 60 9.37 -11.96 -10.49
CA ARG A 60 8.63 -12.32 -11.71
C ARG A 60 8.05 -13.73 -11.61
N GLU A 61 8.82 -14.71 -11.13
CA GLU A 61 8.37 -16.08 -10.94
C GLU A 61 7.18 -16.16 -9.98
N ARG A 62 7.20 -15.40 -8.89
CA ARG A 62 6.07 -15.33 -7.94
C ARG A 62 4.82 -14.72 -8.57
N LEU A 63 4.95 -13.67 -9.38
CA LEU A 63 3.83 -13.08 -10.11
C LEU A 63 3.26 -14.06 -11.16
N MET A 64 4.11 -14.73 -11.92
CA MET A 64 3.69 -15.77 -12.89
C MET A 64 3.02 -16.94 -12.19
N ARG A 65 3.52 -17.36 -11.03
CA ARG A 65 2.92 -18.43 -10.23
C ARG A 65 1.52 -18.06 -9.77
N ALA A 66 1.30 -16.82 -9.27
CA ALA A 66 -0.04 -16.35 -8.90
C ALA A 66 -0.99 -16.38 -10.09
N ALA A 67 -0.57 -15.89 -11.26
CA ALA A 67 -1.35 -15.91 -12.49
C ALA A 67 -1.66 -17.35 -12.96
N SER A 68 -0.70 -18.27 -12.87
CA SER A 68 -0.91 -19.68 -13.25
C SER A 68 -1.92 -20.42 -12.37
N LEU A 69 -2.23 -19.89 -11.20
CA LEU A 69 -3.26 -20.40 -10.29
C LEU A 69 -4.65 -19.84 -10.58
N GLY A 70 -4.77 -18.98 -11.59
CA GLY A 70 -6.03 -18.37 -12.01
C GLY A 70 -6.38 -17.07 -11.24
N ALA A 71 -5.46 -16.53 -10.44
CA ALA A 71 -5.66 -15.26 -9.74
C ALA A 71 -4.92 -14.12 -10.44
N GLU A 72 -5.52 -12.92 -10.48
CA GLU A 72 -4.84 -11.71 -10.95
C GLU A 72 -3.79 -11.26 -9.92
N PRO A 73 -2.50 -11.15 -10.30
CA PRO A 73 -1.47 -10.69 -9.39
C PRO A 73 -1.64 -9.22 -9.03
N VAL A 74 -1.58 -8.89 -7.73
CA VAL A 74 -1.51 -7.53 -7.20
C VAL A 74 -0.13 -7.33 -6.59
N LEU A 75 0.64 -6.40 -7.11
CA LEU A 75 2.03 -6.19 -6.66
C LEU A 75 2.11 -5.13 -5.56
N CYS A 76 2.50 -5.53 -4.35
CA CYS A 76 2.82 -4.61 -3.27
C CYS A 76 4.31 -4.23 -3.30
N LEU A 77 4.57 -2.93 -3.47
CA LEU A 77 5.92 -2.39 -3.63
C LEU A 77 6.66 -2.16 -2.30
N TYR A 78 5.93 -1.97 -1.18
CA TYR A 78 6.54 -1.72 0.11
C TYR A 78 5.67 -2.22 1.26
N ARG A 79 6.23 -3.14 2.06
CA ARG A 79 5.56 -3.75 3.22
C ARG A 79 6.05 -3.20 4.57
N GLY A 80 7.07 -2.33 4.57
CA GLY A 80 7.59 -1.72 5.80
C GLY A 80 9.04 -2.05 6.13
N GLU A 81 9.67 -2.93 5.37
CA GLU A 81 11.09 -3.26 5.52
C GLU A 81 11.93 -2.29 4.70
N ASP A 82 12.65 -1.42 5.41
CA ASP A 82 13.59 -0.50 4.78
C ASP A 82 14.92 -1.22 4.52
N PRO A 83 15.57 -1.04 3.37
CA PRO A 83 16.97 -1.42 3.20
C PRO A 83 17.84 -0.76 4.26
N GLU A 84 18.85 -1.47 4.80
CA GLU A 84 19.72 -0.95 5.87
C GLU A 84 20.37 0.38 5.50
N TRP A 85 20.86 0.50 4.25
CA TRP A 85 21.44 1.74 3.74
C TRP A 85 20.45 2.92 3.71
N PHE A 86 19.17 2.65 3.40
CA PHE A 86 18.12 3.67 3.41
C PHE A 86 17.78 4.10 4.84
N ALA A 87 17.65 3.15 5.77
CA ALA A 87 17.43 3.41 7.18
C ALA A 87 18.60 4.21 7.80
N ALA A 88 19.85 3.83 7.48
CA ALA A 88 21.06 4.52 7.95
C ALA A 88 21.12 5.99 7.48
N ARG A 89 20.55 6.32 6.33
CA ARG A 89 20.42 7.70 5.82
C ARG A 89 19.28 8.49 6.45
N GLY A 90 18.56 7.92 7.41
CA GLY A 90 17.43 8.54 8.11
C GLY A 90 16.05 8.19 7.50
N GLY A 91 16.00 7.24 6.58
CA GLY A 91 14.77 6.64 6.03
C GLY A 91 13.75 7.66 5.53
N TRP A 92 12.50 7.41 5.82
CA TRP A 92 11.37 8.29 5.47
C TRP A 92 11.36 9.65 6.17
N GLY A 93 12.23 9.86 7.18
CA GLY A 93 12.39 11.15 7.84
C GLY A 93 13.12 12.21 7.01
N LYS A 94 13.77 11.83 5.91
CA LYS A 94 14.58 12.71 5.05
C LYS A 94 13.97 12.82 3.66
N GLU A 95 13.67 14.04 3.23
CA GLU A 95 13.06 14.31 1.92
C GLU A 95 13.96 13.85 0.76
N ASP A 96 15.28 14.04 0.86
CA ASP A 96 16.24 13.61 -0.16
C ASP A 96 16.24 12.10 -0.42
N ASN A 97 15.78 11.29 0.54
CA ASN A 97 15.73 9.84 0.40
C ASN A 97 14.54 9.36 -0.44
N LEU A 98 13.50 10.17 -0.63
CA LEU A 98 12.28 9.77 -1.33
C LEU A 98 12.54 9.36 -2.79
N ARG A 99 13.54 9.98 -3.42
CA ARG A 99 14.01 9.61 -4.77
C ARG A 99 14.55 8.17 -4.85
N CYS A 100 15.10 7.64 -3.74
CA CYS A 100 15.63 6.27 -3.70
C CYS A 100 14.51 5.26 -3.90
N TYR A 101 13.42 5.43 -3.15
CA TYR A 101 12.22 4.61 -3.33
C TYR A 101 11.63 4.73 -4.74
N LEU A 102 11.55 5.94 -5.29
CA LEU A 102 11.02 6.13 -6.65
C LEU A 102 11.90 5.47 -7.72
N ARG A 103 13.23 5.45 -7.55
CA ARG A 103 14.14 4.70 -8.44
C ARG A 103 13.86 3.19 -8.37
N TYR A 104 13.70 2.66 -7.15
CA TYR A 104 13.31 1.27 -6.94
C TYR A 104 11.96 0.94 -7.60
N VAL A 105 10.91 1.74 -7.35
CA VAL A 105 9.59 1.58 -7.98
C VAL A 105 9.71 1.55 -9.51
N GLY A 106 10.45 2.48 -10.09
CA GLY A 106 10.67 2.51 -11.53
C GLY A 106 11.43 1.28 -12.05
N ARG A 107 12.38 0.71 -11.28
CA ARG A 107 13.08 -0.53 -11.63
C ARG A 107 12.12 -1.72 -11.64
N VAL A 108 11.34 -1.88 -10.57
CA VAL A 108 10.34 -2.95 -10.43
C VAL A 108 9.25 -2.84 -11.50
N ALA A 109 8.69 -1.66 -11.73
CA ALA A 109 7.66 -1.44 -12.75
C ALA A 109 8.16 -1.80 -14.17
N ARG A 110 9.41 -1.48 -14.49
CA ARG A 110 10.02 -1.90 -15.75
C ARG A 110 10.26 -3.41 -15.83
N ALA A 111 10.70 -4.04 -14.75
CA ALA A 111 11.03 -5.46 -14.74
C ALA A 111 9.79 -6.36 -14.74
N ALA A 112 8.77 -6.02 -13.97
CA ALA A 112 7.60 -6.87 -13.70
C ALA A 112 6.27 -6.31 -14.24
N GLY A 113 6.27 -5.11 -14.82
CA GLY A 113 5.05 -4.39 -15.22
C GLY A 113 4.17 -5.10 -16.26
N HIS A 114 4.69 -6.07 -17.00
CA HIS A 114 3.92 -6.87 -17.94
C HIS A 114 3.17 -8.05 -17.28
N LEU A 115 3.47 -8.35 -16.01
CA LEU A 115 2.92 -9.48 -15.28
C LEU A 115 1.75 -9.12 -14.35
N CYS A 116 1.54 -7.84 -14.08
CA CYS A 116 0.45 -7.39 -13.22
C CYS A 116 -0.09 -6.02 -13.67
N GLY A 117 -1.39 -5.81 -13.49
CA GLY A 117 -2.09 -4.55 -13.75
C GLY A 117 -2.34 -3.72 -12.49
N GLU A 118 -2.30 -4.34 -11.31
CA GLU A 118 -2.65 -3.74 -10.05
C GLU A 118 -1.45 -3.60 -9.11
N TYR A 119 -1.32 -2.43 -8.46
CA TYR A 119 -0.18 -2.09 -7.60
C TYR A 119 -0.62 -1.50 -6.27
N ILE A 120 0.07 -1.88 -5.21
CA ILE A 120 0.00 -1.26 -3.89
C ILE A 120 1.35 -0.57 -3.63
N THR A 121 1.33 0.74 -3.48
CA THR A 121 2.57 1.49 -3.24
C THR A 121 3.10 1.31 -1.83
N PHE A 122 2.19 1.33 -0.84
CA PHE A 122 2.52 1.21 0.59
C PHE A 122 1.51 0.33 1.30
N TRP A 123 2.01 -0.60 2.12
CA TRP A 123 1.22 -1.43 3.02
C TRP A 123 1.25 -0.85 4.43
N GLU A 124 0.09 -0.45 4.95
CA GLU A 124 -0.13 0.04 6.31
C GLU A 124 0.87 1.12 6.81
N PRO A 125 1.17 2.17 6.02
CA PRO A 125 2.16 3.16 6.40
C PRO A 125 1.82 3.87 7.72
N ASN A 126 0.55 3.97 8.05
CA ASN A 126 0.05 4.57 9.28
C ASN A 126 0.46 3.79 10.55
N VAL A 127 0.63 2.47 10.45
CA VAL A 127 1.11 1.62 11.53
C VAL A 127 2.63 1.57 11.54
N LEU A 128 3.25 1.39 10.38
CA LEU A 128 4.70 1.24 10.23
C LEU A 128 5.49 2.42 10.79
N VAL A 129 5.04 3.66 10.55
CA VAL A 129 5.74 4.84 11.06
C VAL A 129 5.67 4.96 12.58
N TRP A 130 4.63 4.37 13.19
CA TRP A 130 4.45 4.37 14.64
C TRP A 130 5.22 3.26 15.32
N GLN A 131 5.26 2.08 14.74
CA GLN A 131 5.93 0.91 15.31
C GLN A 131 7.46 1.01 15.29
N LYS A 132 8.05 1.88 14.46
CA LYS A 132 9.50 2.08 14.44
C LYS A 132 10.01 2.56 15.79
N ARG A 133 10.92 1.77 16.39
CA ARG A 133 11.55 2.05 17.68
C ARG A 133 12.06 3.50 17.74
N HIS A 134 11.77 4.20 18.84
CA HIS A 134 12.20 5.59 19.09
C HIS A 134 11.54 6.66 18.18
N ASN A 135 10.45 6.38 17.51
CA ASN A 135 9.73 7.42 16.80
C ASN A 135 8.98 8.33 17.79
N THR A 136 9.12 9.63 17.58
CA THR A 136 8.28 10.65 18.19
C THR A 136 7.08 10.92 17.28
N LEU A 137 5.99 11.47 17.85
CA LEU A 137 4.83 11.90 17.06
C LEU A 137 5.23 12.79 15.87
N ALA A 138 6.12 13.76 16.10
CA ALA A 138 6.61 14.66 15.06
C ALA A 138 7.34 13.91 13.93
N ARG A 139 8.20 12.95 14.26
CA ARG A 139 8.91 12.14 13.27
C ARG A 139 7.95 11.25 12.48
N SER A 140 6.97 10.64 13.15
CA SER A 140 5.94 9.83 12.49
C SER A 140 5.11 10.66 11.50
N LEU A 141 4.70 11.87 11.88
CA LEU A 141 3.96 12.77 10.99
C LEU A 141 4.80 13.29 9.81
N THR A 142 6.09 13.53 10.03
CA THR A 142 7.03 13.85 8.95
C THR A 142 7.14 12.68 7.97
N ALA A 143 7.36 11.47 8.47
CA ALA A 143 7.43 10.27 7.63
C ALA A 143 6.13 10.03 6.86
N LEU A 144 4.96 10.18 7.49
CA LEU A 144 3.65 10.09 6.81
C LEU A 144 3.49 11.15 5.71
N SER A 145 3.94 12.37 5.95
CA SER A 145 3.93 13.44 4.94
C SER A 145 4.76 13.06 3.72
N HIS A 146 5.97 12.55 3.95
CA HIS A 146 6.88 12.09 2.90
C HIS A 146 6.33 10.88 2.17
N ILE A 147 5.78 9.88 2.87
CA ILE A 147 5.16 8.69 2.28
C ILE A 147 3.97 9.09 1.40
N ALA A 148 3.09 9.99 1.87
CA ALA A 148 1.95 10.45 1.08
C ALA A 148 2.39 11.18 -0.20
N CYS A 149 3.37 12.08 -0.13
CA CYS A 149 3.94 12.73 -1.30
C CYS A 149 4.60 11.72 -2.26
N THR A 150 5.29 10.73 -1.71
CA THR A 150 5.98 9.70 -2.50
C THR A 150 4.98 8.76 -3.16
N HIS A 151 3.87 8.43 -2.49
CA HIS A 151 2.77 7.66 -3.09
C HIS A 151 2.28 8.32 -4.39
N ILE A 152 1.95 9.60 -4.35
CA ILE A 152 1.45 10.33 -5.51
C ILE A 152 2.45 10.27 -6.69
N ARG A 153 3.74 10.42 -6.40
CA ARG A 153 4.79 10.29 -7.43
C ARG A 153 4.95 8.86 -7.93
N ALA A 154 4.84 7.88 -7.04
CA ALA A 154 4.91 6.47 -7.41
C ALA A 154 3.72 6.05 -8.30
N VAL A 155 2.51 6.55 -8.02
CA VAL A 155 1.32 6.34 -8.88
C VAL A 155 1.59 6.81 -10.30
N ARG A 156 2.07 8.05 -10.48
CA ARG A 156 2.43 8.57 -11.80
C ARG A 156 3.49 7.70 -12.46
N LEU A 157 4.58 7.43 -11.75
CA LEU A 157 5.71 6.66 -12.28
C LEU A 157 5.29 5.26 -12.75
N VAL A 158 4.44 4.55 -12.00
CA VAL A 158 3.94 3.23 -12.40
C VAL A 158 3.06 3.34 -13.63
N ARG A 159 2.10 4.27 -13.64
CA ARG A 159 1.20 4.49 -14.79
C ARG A 159 1.99 4.86 -16.05
N ASP A 160 2.86 5.87 -15.98
CA ASP A 160 3.70 6.32 -17.10
C ASP A 160 4.59 5.19 -17.63
N THR A 161 5.21 4.41 -16.72
CA THR A 161 6.10 3.30 -17.11
C THR A 161 5.34 2.21 -17.85
N ARG A 162 4.12 1.89 -17.43
CA ARG A 162 3.29 0.86 -18.09
C ARG A 162 2.73 1.36 -19.41
N GLU A 163 2.20 2.59 -19.45
CA GLU A 163 1.66 3.22 -20.66
C GLU A 163 2.72 3.31 -21.77
N GLN A 164 3.95 3.76 -21.43
CA GLN A 164 5.08 3.79 -22.37
C GLN A 164 5.43 2.43 -22.97
N ARG A 165 5.02 1.34 -22.34
CA ARG A 165 5.21 -0.04 -22.80
C ARG A 165 3.96 -0.65 -23.43
N GLY A 166 2.89 0.13 -23.63
CA GLY A 166 1.65 -0.29 -24.26
C GLY A 166 0.70 -1.08 -23.35
N PHE A 167 0.87 -1.01 -22.01
CA PHE A 167 -0.03 -1.67 -21.07
C PHE A 167 -1.08 -0.68 -20.56
N GLU A 168 -2.33 -0.99 -20.81
CA GLU A 168 -3.50 -0.23 -20.35
C GLU A 168 -4.05 -0.81 -19.03
N GLY A 169 -5.04 -0.11 -18.43
CA GLY A 169 -5.79 -0.61 -17.27
C GLY A 169 -4.96 -0.70 -16.00
N THR A 170 -4.01 0.22 -15.78
CA THR A 170 -3.17 0.23 -14.58
C THR A 170 -3.92 0.79 -13.39
N GLU A 171 -4.15 -0.02 -12.37
CA GLU A 171 -4.72 0.39 -11.10
C GLU A 171 -3.64 0.49 -10.01
N VAL A 172 -3.62 1.59 -9.28
CA VAL A 172 -2.64 1.83 -8.20
C VAL A 172 -3.35 2.32 -6.96
N GLY A 173 -3.13 1.62 -5.85
CA GLY A 173 -3.68 1.96 -4.56
C GLY A 173 -2.65 1.91 -3.44
N PHE A 174 -3.13 1.96 -2.22
CA PHE A 174 -2.37 1.77 -0.99
C PHE A 174 -3.22 1.04 0.04
N VAL A 175 -2.59 0.47 1.05
CA VAL A 175 -3.29 -0.23 2.13
C VAL A 175 -3.18 0.56 3.42
N MET A 176 -4.30 0.67 4.13
CA MET A 176 -4.37 1.29 5.45
C MET A 176 -4.95 0.31 6.47
N ARG A 177 -4.30 0.22 7.62
CA ARG A 177 -4.91 -0.44 8.77
C ARG A 177 -5.89 0.52 9.42
N LEU A 178 -7.17 0.18 9.34
CA LEU A 178 -8.25 1.00 9.85
C LEU A 178 -8.89 0.34 11.06
N TYR A 179 -8.91 1.06 12.15
CA TYR A 179 -9.53 0.62 13.40
C TYR A 179 -10.82 1.38 13.66
N PRO A 180 -11.85 0.73 14.24
CA PRO A 180 -12.90 1.45 14.93
C PRO A 180 -12.29 2.35 16.02
N ARG A 181 -12.86 3.54 16.20
CA ARG A 181 -12.29 4.60 17.06
C ARG A 181 -11.80 4.11 18.44
N MET A 182 -12.51 3.17 19.05
CA MET A 182 -12.15 2.64 20.39
C MET A 182 -10.96 1.68 20.36
N GLU A 183 -10.75 0.92 19.29
CA GLU A 183 -9.64 -0.03 19.17
C GLU A 183 -8.32 0.70 18.87
N LEU A 184 -8.36 1.74 18.06
CA LEU A 184 -7.21 2.60 17.82
C LEU A 184 -6.66 3.22 19.13
N GLN A 185 -7.55 3.60 20.05
CA GLN A 185 -7.18 4.14 21.35
C GLN A 185 -6.44 3.13 22.24
N ARG A 186 -6.74 1.84 22.11
CA ARG A 186 -6.06 0.77 22.89
C ARG A 186 -4.68 0.46 22.36
N GLU A 187 -4.52 0.35 21.05
CA GLU A 187 -3.24 -0.06 20.45
C GLU A 187 -2.18 1.05 20.43
N LEU A 188 -2.59 2.31 20.26
CA LEU A 188 -1.64 3.40 20.13
C LEU A 188 -1.16 4.01 21.46
N LEU A 189 -1.45 3.43 22.63
CA LEU A 189 -1.06 3.95 23.96
C LEU A 189 -1.31 5.47 24.18
N LEU A 190 -1.61 6.20 23.13
CA LEU A 190 -2.04 7.60 23.10
C LEU A 190 -3.54 7.72 23.35
N GLY A 191 -4.18 6.66 23.83
CA GLY A 191 -5.63 6.44 23.96
C GLY A 191 -6.44 7.48 24.72
N ARG A 192 -5.84 8.62 25.02
CA ARG A 192 -6.54 9.78 25.59
C ARG A 192 -6.69 10.95 24.61
N LEU A 193 -6.07 10.86 23.41
CA LEU A 193 -6.13 11.95 22.44
C LEU A 193 -7.13 11.62 21.33
N PRO A 194 -8.28 12.32 21.24
CA PRO A 194 -9.28 12.13 20.18
C PRO A 194 -8.74 12.43 18.78
N VAL A 195 -7.54 13.01 18.68
CA VAL A 195 -6.86 13.37 17.43
C VAL A 195 -6.11 12.21 16.77
N THR A 196 -5.88 11.08 17.47
CA THR A 196 -5.04 9.99 16.96
C THR A 196 -5.60 9.39 15.68
N GLU A 197 -6.91 9.18 15.64
CA GLU A 197 -7.59 8.70 14.44
C GLU A 197 -7.44 9.68 13.27
N ALA A 198 -7.59 10.98 13.52
CA ALA A 198 -7.39 11.98 12.50
C ALA A 198 -5.96 11.95 11.95
N LEU A 199 -4.96 11.90 12.84
CA LEU A 199 -3.55 11.98 12.48
C LEU A 199 -3.03 10.73 11.74
N PHE A 200 -3.50 9.54 12.11
CA PHE A 200 -2.96 8.28 11.58
C PHE A 200 -3.90 7.52 10.64
N GLN A 201 -5.14 7.94 10.50
CA GLN A 201 -6.06 7.36 9.51
C GLN A 201 -6.59 8.40 8.54
N ARG A 202 -7.37 9.37 9.01
CA ARG A 202 -8.08 10.30 8.14
C ARG A 202 -7.15 11.18 7.31
N LEU A 203 -6.19 11.87 7.92
CA LEU A 203 -5.31 12.80 7.21
C LEU A 203 -4.36 12.11 6.23
N PRO A 204 -3.68 10.99 6.59
CA PRO A 204 -2.88 10.25 5.61
C PRO A 204 -3.71 9.71 4.45
N MET A 205 -4.92 9.23 4.72
CA MET A 205 -5.81 8.70 3.68
C MET A 205 -6.21 9.79 2.68
N LEU A 206 -6.60 10.99 3.14
CA LEU A 206 -6.88 12.15 2.28
C LEU A 206 -5.64 12.59 1.49
N ALA A 207 -4.49 12.65 2.14
CA ALA A 207 -3.25 13.05 1.49
C ALA A 207 -2.85 12.05 0.39
N MET A 208 -2.94 10.75 0.63
CA MET A 208 -2.60 9.72 -0.35
C MET A 208 -3.66 9.58 -1.45
N ALA A 209 -4.94 9.52 -1.10
CA ALA A 209 -5.99 9.29 -2.08
C ALA A 209 -6.32 10.53 -2.93
N ARG A 210 -6.25 11.73 -2.34
CA ARG A 210 -6.73 12.97 -2.95
C ARG A 210 -5.66 14.06 -3.14
N GLY A 211 -4.44 13.85 -2.63
CA GLY A 211 -3.44 14.91 -2.61
C GLY A 211 -3.81 16.08 -1.70
N GLU A 212 -4.74 15.86 -0.76
CA GLU A 212 -5.25 16.89 0.16
C GLU A 212 -4.46 16.81 1.47
N PHE A 213 -3.51 17.72 1.64
CA PHE A 213 -2.67 17.79 2.83
C PHE A 213 -3.21 18.81 3.83
N HIS A 214 -3.58 18.32 5.00
CA HIS A 214 -4.01 19.14 6.14
C HIS A 214 -3.02 19.04 7.27
N LEU A 215 -2.72 20.16 7.94
CA LEU A 215 -1.81 20.15 9.10
C LEU A 215 -2.24 19.13 10.15
N PRO A 216 -1.29 18.42 10.74
CA PRO A 216 0.16 18.59 10.70
C PRO A 216 0.89 17.91 9.52
N LEU A 217 0.20 17.21 8.60
CA LEU A 217 0.83 16.66 7.41
C LEU A 217 1.18 17.76 6.42
N ARG A 218 2.37 17.68 5.83
CA ARG A 218 2.92 18.71 4.94
C ARG A 218 3.12 18.16 3.53
N ASN A 219 2.71 18.96 2.55
CA ASN A 219 2.96 18.68 1.14
C ASN A 219 4.38 19.19 0.75
N THR A 220 5.40 18.45 1.14
CA THR A 220 6.81 18.84 0.95
C THR A 220 7.23 18.78 -0.52
N LEU A 221 6.65 17.89 -1.31
CA LEU A 221 6.99 17.71 -2.72
C LEU A 221 6.03 18.44 -3.67
N ARG A 222 5.19 19.34 -3.17
CA ARG A 222 4.21 20.11 -3.93
C ARG A 222 3.33 19.21 -4.83
N ALA A 223 2.84 18.10 -4.25
CA ALA A 223 1.91 17.22 -4.93
C ALA A 223 0.60 17.99 -5.26
N GLN A 224 0.06 17.74 -6.43
CA GLN A 224 -1.20 18.35 -6.85
C GLN A 224 -2.39 17.62 -6.22
N SER A 225 -3.47 18.35 -5.93
CA SER A 225 -4.75 17.74 -5.57
C SER A 225 -5.34 17.02 -6.77
N GLY A 226 -6.01 15.88 -6.54
CA GLY A 226 -6.58 15.03 -7.57
C GLY A 226 -6.87 13.64 -7.03
N VAL A 227 -7.30 12.72 -7.90
CA VAL A 227 -7.48 11.31 -7.55
C VAL A 227 -6.18 10.56 -7.78
N TRP A 228 -5.54 10.12 -6.69
CA TRP A 228 -4.24 9.47 -6.69
C TRP A 228 -4.27 8.00 -6.28
N ALA A 229 -5.45 7.47 -6.01
CA ALA A 229 -5.64 6.05 -5.77
C ALA A 229 -6.87 5.56 -6.53
N ASP A 230 -6.76 4.40 -7.16
CA ASP A 230 -7.89 3.71 -7.81
C ASP A 230 -8.64 2.86 -6.78
N PHE A 231 -7.95 2.40 -5.74
CA PHE A 231 -8.53 1.68 -4.61
C PHE A 231 -7.77 1.94 -3.30
N ILE A 232 -8.44 1.67 -2.17
CA ILE A 232 -7.83 1.68 -0.83
C ILE A 232 -7.99 0.30 -0.22
N GLY A 233 -6.87 -0.41 0.00
CA GLY A 233 -6.86 -1.65 0.75
C GLY A 233 -7.13 -1.39 2.24
N VAL A 234 -7.96 -2.22 2.86
CA VAL A 234 -8.34 -2.10 4.26
C VAL A 234 -7.98 -3.37 5.00
N THR A 235 -7.27 -3.22 6.12
CA THR A 235 -6.92 -4.27 7.08
C THR A 235 -7.35 -3.86 8.50
N GLY A 236 -7.21 -4.77 9.49
CA GLY A 236 -7.30 -4.48 10.91
C GLY A 236 -8.71 -4.47 11.53
N ALA A 237 -9.77 -4.56 10.74
CA ALA A 237 -11.12 -4.68 11.26
C ALA A 237 -11.57 -6.15 11.24
N GLU A 238 -11.63 -6.79 12.40
CA GLU A 238 -12.19 -8.15 12.50
C GLU A 238 -13.71 -8.14 12.57
N GLY A 239 -14.35 -9.03 11.79
CA GLY A 239 -15.79 -9.20 11.70
C GLY A 239 -16.48 -8.36 10.65
N SER A 240 -17.36 -8.98 9.85
CA SER A 240 -17.97 -8.42 8.65
C SER A 240 -18.63 -7.04 8.85
N ALA A 241 -19.41 -6.87 9.92
CA ALA A 241 -20.11 -5.60 10.19
C ALA A 241 -19.16 -4.45 10.59
N LYS A 242 -17.98 -4.75 11.14
CA LYS A 242 -16.97 -3.73 11.47
C LYS A 242 -16.22 -3.29 10.22
N ILE A 243 -15.79 -4.26 9.41
CA ILE A 243 -15.03 -3.98 8.20
C ILE A 243 -15.86 -3.21 7.17
N GLU A 244 -17.15 -3.54 7.01
CA GLU A 244 -18.07 -2.81 6.15
C GLU A 244 -18.22 -1.33 6.57
N ARG A 245 -18.35 -1.04 7.86
CA ARG A 245 -18.43 0.34 8.38
C ARG A 245 -17.13 1.12 8.12
N VAL A 246 -15.99 0.49 8.29
CA VAL A 246 -14.70 1.11 8.07
C VAL A 246 -14.48 1.38 6.56
N CYS A 247 -14.87 0.44 5.72
CA CYS A 247 -14.83 0.60 4.26
C CYS A 247 -15.80 1.71 3.78
N ALA A 248 -17.04 1.72 4.26
CA ALA A 248 -17.97 2.80 3.93
C ALA A 248 -17.42 4.17 4.30
N ARG A 249 -16.82 4.29 5.49
CA ARG A 249 -16.17 5.53 5.92
C ARG A 249 -14.98 5.94 5.05
N ALA A 250 -14.15 5.00 4.62
CA ALA A 250 -13.04 5.27 3.71
C ALA A 250 -13.56 5.79 2.37
N ARG A 251 -14.61 5.16 1.82
CA ARG A 251 -15.29 5.61 0.59
C ARG A 251 -15.89 7.00 0.75
N ASP A 252 -16.65 7.25 1.80
CA ASP A 252 -17.31 8.55 2.06
C ASP A 252 -16.28 9.68 2.20
N LEU A 253 -15.12 9.38 2.81
CA LEU A 253 -14.07 10.36 3.03
C LEU A 253 -13.30 10.70 1.75
N THR A 254 -13.00 9.69 0.93
CA THR A 254 -12.06 9.84 -0.18
C THR A 254 -12.71 9.78 -1.57
N GLY A 255 -13.92 9.23 -1.68
CA GLY A 255 -14.55 8.91 -2.95
C GLY A 255 -13.87 7.75 -3.71
N VAL A 256 -12.99 7.01 -3.04
CA VAL A 256 -12.22 5.88 -3.62
C VAL A 256 -12.77 4.57 -3.09
N GLU A 257 -12.88 3.56 -3.97
CA GLU A 257 -13.43 2.26 -3.62
C GLU A 257 -12.49 1.49 -2.68
N PRO A 258 -13.00 0.99 -1.55
CA PRO A 258 -12.23 0.15 -0.64
C PRO A 258 -12.15 -1.30 -1.14
N ARG A 259 -11.05 -2.00 -0.80
CA ARG A 259 -10.88 -3.45 -0.97
C ARG A 259 -10.45 -4.07 0.35
N ILE A 260 -11.01 -5.22 0.69
CA ILE A 260 -10.64 -5.96 1.90
C ILE A 260 -9.40 -6.78 1.61
N MET A 261 -8.35 -6.60 2.42
CA MET A 261 -7.13 -7.43 2.38
C MET A 261 -7.29 -8.58 3.36
N GLU A 262 -7.32 -9.81 2.85
CA GLU A 262 -7.44 -11.04 3.64
C GLU A 262 -6.07 -11.69 3.78
N GLU A 263 -5.52 -11.69 5.01
CA GLU A 263 -4.28 -12.39 5.37
C GLU A 263 -4.50 -13.88 5.63
#